data_78a9bf1b2ea1c3dc672035ad1c7b1fe4
#
_entry.id   78a9bf1b2ea1c3dc672035ad1c7b1fe4
#
_cell.length_a   1.000
_cell.length_b   1.000
_cell.length_c   1.000
_cell.angle_alpha   90.00
_cell.angle_beta   90.00
_cell.angle_gamma   90.00
#
_symmetry.space_group_name_H-M   'P 1'
#
loop_
_entity.id
_entity.type
_entity.pdbx_description
1 polymer ?
#
loop_
_entity_poly.entity_id
_entity_poly.type
_entity_poly.pdbx_seq_one_letter_code
_entity_poly.pdbx_strand_id
1 'polypeptide(L)'
;METLTFNTTEQALLAAVGILFLIQLLYYFCLYNRIHIRSRAVKRSDIHFSQELPPLSVIIYAREEVENLRRNLTAVLEQDYPQFEVIVINDGNTDESEDYLTLQGEKYPNLYHSFVPSSSRYISRKKLAITLGIKASKYDWLVFTEANCLPESDQWLRTMARNFTSRTQIVLGYSGYERGKGWLHKRASFDNLFTSMRYLGYALAGKPYMGIGRNMAYRKELFYAQKGFSAHLNLQRGDDDLFINKTATSENTRVETDANAIVRVQPVFRAKDWWEEKISYMATAHFYRGIQRNLSGFETTTRLLFHAAWIATLVIGILNFHWLVAGIAFLMFALRYTMQALIINKTAKDLGEKRRYFFTLPVFDILQPMQSLRWKLYCQFRKRNDFLRR
;
A
#
# COMPACT_ATOMS: atom_id res chain seq x y z
N MET A 1 -17.40 -21.09 -48.79
CA MET A 1 -16.50 -21.30 -47.63
C MET A 1 -15.29 -20.40 -47.84
N GLU A 2 -15.35 -19.17 -47.36
CA GLU A 2 -14.16 -18.33 -47.30
C GLU A 2 -13.20 -19.00 -46.33
N THR A 3 -12.03 -19.32 -46.85
CA THR A 3 -10.97 -19.99 -46.08
C THR A 3 -10.63 -19.18 -44.83
N LEU A 4 -10.72 -19.83 -43.68
CA LEU A 4 -10.29 -19.34 -42.35
C LEU A 4 -8.77 -19.08 -42.31
N THR A 5 -8.23 -18.39 -43.31
CA THR A 5 -6.81 -18.08 -43.42
C THR A 5 -6.59 -16.67 -42.87
N PHE A 6 -6.09 -16.61 -41.64
CA PHE A 6 -5.59 -15.35 -41.09
C PHE A 6 -4.35 -14.91 -41.84
N ASN A 7 -4.27 -13.64 -42.17
CA ASN A 7 -3.04 -13.09 -42.73
C ASN A 7 -1.94 -13.03 -41.63
N THR A 8 -0.68 -12.89 -42.05
CA THR A 8 0.47 -12.91 -41.14
C THR A 8 0.36 -11.85 -40.05
N THR A 9 -0.16 -10.67 -40.36
CA THR A 9 -0.37 -9.57 -39.39
C THR A 9 -1.42 -9.95 -38.34
N GLU A 10 -2.52 -10.55 -38.75
CA GLU A 10 -3.59 -10.99 -37.83
C GLU A 10 -3.11 -12.12 -36.93
N GLN A 11 -2.35 -13.07 -37.47
CA GLN A 11 -1.72 -14.15 -36.67
C GLN A 11 -0.77 -13.58 -35.63
N ALA A 12 0.08 -12.62 -36.01
CA ALA A 12 1.02 -11.98 -35.09
C ALA A 12 0.30 -11.19 -33.97
N LEU A 13 -0.77 -10.46 -34.34
CA LEU A 13 -1.57 -9.70 -33.36
C LEU A 13 -2.36 -10.61 -32.41
N LEU A 14 -2.99 -11.66 -32.91
CA LEU A 14 -3.68 -12.64 -32.06
C LEU A 14 -2.72 -13.36 -31.12
N ALA A 15 -1.52 -13.73 -31.59
CA ALA A 15 -0.48 -14.32 -30.75
C ALA A 15 -0.02 -13.33 -29.66
N ALA A 16 0.19 -12.06 -30.01
CA ALA A 16 0.57 -11.02 -29.05
C ALA A 16 -0.50 -10.81 -27.98
N VAL A 17 -1.78 -10.68 -28.38
CA VAL A 17 -2.91 -10.56 -27.42
C VAL A 17 -2.98 -11.79 -26.53
N GLY A 18 -2.84 -13.00 -27.08
CA GLY A 18 -2.86 -14.27 -26.34
C GLY A 18 -1.74 -14.36 -25.29
N ILE A 19 -0.51 -14.04 -25.67
CA ILE A 19 0.64 -14.03 -24.75
C ILE A 19 0.43 -13.02 -23.64
N LEU A 20 0.05 -11.79 -23.97
CA LEU A 20 -0.19 -10.72 -22.99
C LEU A 20 -1.37 -11.07 -22.08
N PHE A 21 -2.42 -11.69 -22.61
CA PHE A 21 -3.54 -12.21 -21.83
C PHE A 21 -3.06 -13.24 -20.79
N LEU A 22 -2.29 -14.24 -21.20
CA LEU A 22 -1.76 -15.27 -20.29
C LEU A 22 -0.87 -14.67 -19.20
N ILE A 23 0.00 -13.71 -19.55
CA ILE A 23 0.83 -12.99 -18.56
C ILE A 23 -0.06 -12.31 -17.53
N GLN A 24 -1.11 -11.60 -17.95
CA GLN A 24 -2.02 -10.92 -17.04
C GLN A 24 -2.78 -11.92 -16.15
N LEU A 25 -3.22 -13.06 -16.70
CA LEU A 25 -3.83 -14.15 -15.92
C LEU A 25 -2.91 -14.61 -14.79
N LEU A 26 -1.64 -14.86 -15.10
CA LEU A 26 -0.66 -15.28 -14.09
C LEU A 26 -0.55 -14.27 -12.94
N TYR A 27 -0.46 -12.96 -13.23
CA TYR A 27 -0.42 -11.95 -12.19
C TYR A 27 -1.69 -11.92 -11.34
N TYR A 28 -2.87 -12.03 -11.97
CA TYR A 28 -4.13 -12.00 -11.23
C TYR A 28 -4.30 -13.23 -10.34
N PHE A 29 -3.99 -14.43 -10.81
CA PHE A 29 -4.15 -15.65 -10.01
C PHE A 29 -3.02 -15.82 -8.99
N CYS A 30 -1.76 -15.61 -9.40
CA CYS A 30 -0.61 -15.91 -8.54
C CYS A 30 -0.27 -14.78 -7.55
N LEU A 31 -0.67 -13.54 -7.82
CA LEU A 31 -0.31 -12.39 -6.99
C LEU A 31 -1.54 -11.70 -6.39
N TYR A 32 -2.41 -11.13 -7.22
CA TYR A 32 -3.51 -10.28 -6.76
C TYR A 32 -4.62 -11.04 -6.02
N ASN A 33 -4.84 -12.31 -6.32
CA ASN A 33 -5.82 -13.15 -5.63
C ASN A 33 -5.35 -13.65 -4.24
N ARG A 34 -4.07 -13.45 -3.87
CA ARG A 34 -3.52 -14.00 -2.61
C ARG A 34 -4.18 -13.44 -1.37
N ILE A 35 -4.58 -12.17 -1.38
CA ILE A 35 -5.31 -11.57 -0.25
C ILE A 35 -6.64 -12.31 -0.04
N HIS A 36 -7.38 -12.58 -1.11
CA HIS A 36 -8.63 -13.34 -1.03
C HIS A 36 -8.39 -14.78 -0.55
N ILE A 37 -7.34 -15.44 -1.05
CA ILE A 37 -6.94 -16.78 -0.58
C ILE A 37 -6.62 -16.74 0.91
N ARG A 38 -5.83 -15.75 1.36
CA ARG A 38 -5.50 -15.54 2.78
C ARG A 38 -6.74 -15.34 3.64
N SER A 39 -7.65 -14.45 3.21
CA SER A 39 -8.92 -14.20 3.92
C SER A 39 -9.77 -15.48 4.07
N ARG A 40 -9.81 -16.32 3.03
CA ARG A 40 -10.48 -17.61 3.09
C ARG A 40 -9.80 -18.61 4.04
N ALA A 41 -8.46 -18.66 4.02
CA ALA A 41 -7.69 -19.52 4.93
C ALA A 41 -7.89 -19.10 6.41
N VAL A 42 -7.95 -17.79 6.69
CA VAL A 42 -8.29 -17.29 8.04
C VAL A 42 -9.68 -17.76 8.46
N LYS A 43 -10.69 -17.63 7.59
CA LYS A 43 -12.08 -18.07 7.90
C LYS A 43 -12.23 -19.58 8.10
N ARG A 44 -11.32 -20.38 7.53
CA ARG A 44 -11.27 -21.83 7.70
C ARG A 44 -10.42 -22.28 8.89
N SER A 45 -9.82 -21.34 9.62
CA SER A 45 -8.86 -21.62 10.69
C SER A 45 -7.61 -22.39 10.24
N ASP A 46 -7.26 -22.29 8.94
CA ASP A 46 -6.06 -22.94 8.38
C ASP A 46 -4.77 -22.21 8.77
N ILE A 47 -4.90 -21.08 9.48
CA ILE A 47 -3.76 -20.23 9.84
C ILE A 47 -3.60 -20.20 11.35
N HIS A 48 -2.41 -20.57 11.79
CA HIS A 48 -2.06 -20.48 13.19
C HIS A 48 -1.76 -19.02 13.58
N PHE A 49 -2.47 -18.52 14.58
CA PHE A 49 -2.26 -17.22 15.21
C PHE A 49 -1.74 -17.42 16.65
N SER A 50 -0.96 -16.44 17.12
CA SER A 50 -0.56 -16.38 18.52
C SER A 50 -1.77 -16.05 19.41
N GLN A 51 -1.86 -16.69 20.54
CA GLN A 51 -2.79 -16.34 21.62
C GLN A 51 -2.18 -15.33 22.59
N GLU A 52 -0.86 -15.15 22.53
CA GLU A 52 -0.16 -14.20 23.37
C GLU A 52 -0.36 -12.78 22.84
N LEU A 53 -0.61 -11.87 23.75
CA LEU A 53 -0.75 -10.45 23.48
C LEU A 53 0.40 -9.69 24.20
N PRO A 54 1.62 -9.70 23.63
CA PRO A 54 2.75 -9.05 24.26
C PRO A 54 2.57 -7.55 24.33
N PRO A 55 3.12 -6.86 25.34
CA PRO A 55 3.08 -5.41 25.41
C PRO A 55 3.62 -4.76 24.14
N LEU A 56 3.02 -3.64 23.70
CA LEU A 56 3.40 -2.94 22.49
C LEU A 56 3.37 -1.42 22.63
N SER A 57 4.16 -0.75 21.80
CA SER A 57 4.19 0.71 21.69
C SER A 57 3.65 1.14 20.32
N VAL A 58 2.61 1.96 20.31
CA VAL A 58 2.10 2.60 19.09
C VAL A 58 2.86 3.90 18.87
N ILE A 59 3.44 4.07 17.69
CA ILE A 59 4.21 5.27 17.33
C ILE A 59 3.44 6.07 16.29
N ILE A 60 3.15 7.33 16.60
CA ILE A 60 2.41 8.26 15.74
C ILE A 60 3.32 9.45 15.42
N TYR A 61 3.50 9.72 14.13
CA TYR A 61 4.07 10.96 13.65
C TYR A 61 2.96 11.97 13.36
N ALA A 62 3.09 13.17 13.89
CA ALA A 62 2.19 14.29 13.65
C ALA A 62 2.98 15.53 13.22
N ARG A 63 2.50 16.28 12.22
CA ARG A 63 3.08 17.53 11.80
C ARG A 63 1.99 18.51 11.40
N GLU A 64 1.73 19.50 12.28
CA GLU A 64 0.64 20.47 12.09
C GLU A 64 -0.70 19.74 11.84
N GLU A 65 -1.02 18.78 12.72
CA GLU A 65 -2.11 17.81 12.54
C GLU A 65 -3.13 17.87 13.69
N VAL A 66 -3.30 19.04 14.34
CA VAL A 66 -4.17 19.17 15.52
C VAL A 66 -5.60 18.66 15.27
N GLU A 67 -6.19 18.97 14.11
CA GLU A 67 -7.54 18.54 13.78
C GLU A 67 -7.63 17.00 13.59
N ASN A 68 -6.60 16.42 13.02
CA ASN A 68 -6.52 14.96 12.87
C ASN A 68 -6.27 14.27 14.21
N LEU A 69 -5.44 14.84 15.08
CA LEU A 69 -5.24 14.33 16.43
C LEU A 69 -6.55 14.41 17.24
N ARG A 70 -7.26 15.53 17.20
CA ARG A 70 -8.57 15.68 17.87
C ARG A 70 -9.58 14.61 17.42
N ARG A 71 -9.56 14.28 16.14
CA ARG A 71 -10.49 13.33 15.55
C ARG A 71 -10.13 11.86 15.81
N ASN A 72 -8.85 11.52 15.73
CA ASN A 72 -8.42 10.12 15.58
C ASN A 72 -7.71 9.55 16.82
N LEU A 73 -7.05 10.41 17.64
CA LEU A 73 -6.17 9.95 18.71
C LEU A 73 -6.89 9.12 19.77
N THR A 74 -8.10 9.51 20.15
CA THR A 74 -8.91 8.80 21.13
C THR A 74 -9.16 7.34 20.71
N ALA A 75 -9.46 7.11 19.43
CA ALA A 75 -9.69 5.75 18.92
C ALA A 75 -8.44 4.85 18.99
N VAL A 76 -7.24 5.45 19.02
CA VAL A 76 -5.98 4.72 19.23
C VAL A 76 -5.72 4.50 20.72
N LEU A 77 -6.04 5.46 21.57
CA LEU A 77 -5.83 5.40 23.02
C LEU A 77 -6.78 4.42 23.72
N GLU A 78 -7.97 4.21 23.17
CA GLU A 78 -9.04 3.37 23.73
C GLU A 78 -9.15 2.00 23.04
N GLN A 79 -8.04 1.49 22.46
CA GLN A 79 -8.01 0.15 21.91
C GLN A 79 -8.17 -0.94 22.98
N ASP A 80 -8.95 -1.98 22.70
CA ASP A 80 -9.08 -3.17 23.57
C ASP A 80 -7.80 -4.03 23.49
N TYR A 81 -6.78 -3.62 24.24
CA TYR A 81 -5.50 -4.32 24.31
C TYR A 81 -4.96 -4.29 25.75
N PRO A 82 -4.44 -5.44 26.29
CA PRO A 82 -4.11 -5.55 27.71
C PRO A 82 -3.06 -4.55 28.19
N GLN A 83 -1.98 -4.35 27.42
CA GLN A 83 -0.88 -3.50 27.82
C GLN A 83 -0.23 -2.82 26.62
N PHE A 84 -0.41 -1.52 26.49
CA PHE A 84 0.20 -0.73 25.43
C PHE A 84 0.41 0.73 25.85
N GLU A 85 1.26 1.39 25.11
CA GLU A 85 1.45 2.83 25.18
C GLU A 85 1.30 3.43 23.77
N VAL A 86 0.94 4.70 23.73
CA VAL A 86 0.87 5.50 22.50
C VAL A 86 1.88 6.63 22.62
N ILE A 87 2.78 6.72 21.64
CA ILE A 87 3.84 7.72 21.59
C ILE A 87 3.59 8.63 20.40
N VAL A 88 3.23 9.86 20.63
CA VAL A 88 3.03 10.87 19.60
C VAL A 88 4.25 11.78 19.54
N ILE A 89 4.91 11.83 18.37
CA ILE A 89 6.01 12.76 18.14
C ILE A 89 5.52 13.89 17.26
N ASN A 90 5.38 15.07 17.89
CA ASN A 90 4.94 16.28 17.23
C ASN A 90 6.12 16.95 16.49
N ASP A 91 5.98 17.17 15.19
CA ASP A 91 6.97 17.84 14.33
C ASP A 91 6.45 19.22 13.85
N GLY A 92 5.67 19.88 14.63
CA GLY A 92 5.13 21.19 14.36
C GLY A 92 5.07 22.02 15.65
N ASN A 93 5.11 23.33 15.50
CA ASN A 93 4.96 24.28 16.60
C ASN A 93 4.08 25.49 16.18
N THR A 94 3.37 25.37 15.07
CA THR A 94 2.57 26.47 14.49
C THR A 94 1.07 26.28 14.72
N ASP A 95 0.66 25.08 15.17
CA ASP A 95 -0.71 24.77 15.55
C ASP A 95 -0.83 24.40 17.04
N GLU A 96 -2.04 24.18 17.52
CA GLU A 96 -2.34 23.84 18.92
C GLU A 96 -2.07 22.35 19.26
N SER A 97 -1.28 21.63 18.46
CA SER A 97 -1.04 20.19 18.68
C SER A 97 -0.39 19.90 20.02
N GLU A 98 0.55 20.73 20.48
CA GLU A 98 1.24 20.54 21.75
C GLU A 98 0.30 20.71 22.94
N ASP A 99 -0.51 21.77 22.95
CA ASP A 99 -1.47 22.04 24.01
C ASP A 99 -2.52 20.92 24.09
N TYR A 100 -3.00 20.47 22.92
CA TYR A 100 -3.93 19.36 22.83
C TYR A 100 -3.33 18.05 23.39
N LEU A 101 -2.09 17.72 23.02
CA LEU A 101 -1.42 16.51 23.48
C LEU A 101 -1.14 16.56 24.98
N THR A 102 -0.78 17.70 25.52
CA THR A 102 -0.58 17.90 26.97
C THR A 102 -1.88 17.62 27.72
N LEU A 103 -2.99 18.21 27.28
CA LEU A 103 -4.31 17.99 27.89
C LEU A 103 -4.73 16.51 27.80
N GLN A 104 -4.48 15.83 26.66
CA GLN A 104 -4.79 14.42 26.54
C GLN A 104 -3.89 13.54 27.41
N GLY A 105 -2.62 13.95 27.63
CA GLY A 105 -1.69 13.24 28.51
C GLY A 105 -2.13 13.21 29.97
N GLU A 106 -2.84 14.23 30.44
CA GLU A 106 -3.45 14.24 31.78
C GLU A 106 -4.61 13.24 31.90
N LYS A 107 -5.34 13.03 30.81
CA LYS A 107 -6.51 12.12 30.76
C LYS A 107 -6.12 10.65 30.54
N TYR A 108 -5.12 10.40 29.69
CA TYR A 108 -4.76 9.06 29.26
C TYR A 108 -3.35 8.68 29.74
N PRO A 109 -3.20 7.84 30.79
CA PRO A 109 -1.90 7.47 31.35
C PRO A 109 -1.03 6.63 30.40
N ASN A 110 -1.62 6.06 29.35
CA ASN A 110 -0.92 5.35 28.29
C ASN A 110 -0.45 6.26 27.14
N LEU A 111 -0.71 7.58 27.19
CA LEU A 111 -0.21 8.54 26.21
C LEU A 111 1.12 9.16 26.68
N TYR A 112 2.13 9.06 25.83
CA TYR A 112 3.36 9.84 25.91
C TYR A 112 3.49 10.70 24.67
N HIS A 113 3.87 11.96 24.82
CA HIS A 113 4.16 12.81 23.67
C HIS A 113 5.51 13.49 23.81
N SER A 114 6.11 13.83 22.68
CA SER A 114 7.36 14.57 22.60
C SER A 114 7.41 15.33 21.26
N PHE A 115 8.40 16.15 21.10
CA PHE A 115 8.53 17.01 19.91
C PHE A 115 9.88 16.82 19.21
N VAL A 116 9.89 17.19 17.92
CA VAL A 116 11.14 17.27 17.14
C VAL A 116 11.74 18.67 17.36
N PRO A 117 12.98 18.79 17.89
CA PRO A 117 13.60 20.08 18.12
C PRO A 117 13.67 20.91 16.84
N SER A 118 13.26 22.18 16.91
CA SER A 118 13.23 23.11 15.78
C SER A 118 14.63 23.37 15.18
N SER A 119 15.66 23.30 16.03
CA SER A 119 17.07 23.43 15.66
C SER A 119 17.66 22.24 14.92
N SER A 120 16.91 21.12 14.83
CA SER A 120 17.42 19.90 14.19
C SER A 120 17.55 20.07 12.67
N ARG A 121 18.78 19.93 12.17
CA ARG A 121 19.12 20.07 10.75
C ARG A 121 19.08 18.72 10.00
N TYR A 122 18.09 17.89 10.32
CA TYR A 122 17.94 16.60 9.63
C TYR A 122 17.21 16.79 8.30
N ILE A 123 17.65 16.06 7.27
CA ILE A 123 17.02 16.10 5.95
C ILE A 123 15.58 15.56 6.02
N SER A 124 15.35 14.52 6.82
CA SER A 124 14.02 13.97 7.06
C SER A 124 13.62 14.11 8.52
N ARG A 125 12.77 15.11 8.81
CA ARG A 125 12.21 15.32 10.15
C ARG A 125 11.32 14.14 10.56
N LYS A 126 10.58 13.54 9.63
CA LYS A 126 9.79 12.32 9.90
C LYS A 126 10.65 11.15 10.40
N LYS A 127 11.80 10.89 9.76
CA LYS A 127 12.72 9.82 10.23
C LYS A 127 13.29 10.12 11.62
N LEU A 128 13.58 11.40 11.89
CA LEU A 128 13.99 11.81 13.23
C LEU A 128 12.90 11.59 14.25
N ALA A 129 11.67 12.03 13.95
CA ALA A 129 10.51 11.84 14.81
C ALA A 129 10.26 10.35 15.12
N ILE A 130 10.24 9.49 14.09
CA ILE A 130 10.09 8.05 14.26
C ILE A 130 11.23 7.48 15.10
N THR A 131 12.48 7.93 14.88
CA THR A 131 13.63 7.50 15.68
C THR A 131 13.48 7.89 17.17
N LEU A 132 13.00 9.10 17.45
CA LEU A 132 12.71 9.56 18.81
C LEU A 132 11.62 8.69 19.45
N GLY A 133 10.53 8.42 18.73
CA GLY A 133 9.45 7.56 19.19
C GLY A 133 9.91 6.13 19.50
N ILE A 134 10.75 5.54 18.64
CA ILE A 134 11.33 4.21 18.86
C ILE A 134 12.26 4.21 20.08
N LYS A 135 13.07 5.25 20.28
CA LYS A 135 13.94 5.37 21.45
C LYS A 135 13.15 5.54 22.75
N ALA A 136 12.07 6.28 22.71
CA ALA A 136 11.19 6.51 23.85
C ALA A 136 10.33 5.29 24.20
N SER A 137 10.09 4.37 23.25
CA SER A 137 9.21 3.21 23.45
C SER A 137 9.76 2.27 24.52
N LYS A 138 8.85 1.77 25.37
CA LYS A 138 9.16 0.82 26.46
C LYS A 138 9.18 -0.63 25.95
N TYR A 139 8.36 -0.95 24.95
CA TYR A 139 8.09 -2.32 24.54
C TYR A 139 8.80 -2.72 23.25
N ASP A 140 8.93 -4.03 23.05
CA ASP A 140 9.67 -4.61 21.92
C ASP A 140 8.88 -4.60 20.61
N TRP A 141 7.56 -4.68 20.69
CA TRP A 141 6.71 -4.57 19.51
C TRP A 141 6.30 -3.12 19.27
N LEU A 142 6.59 -2.66 18.09
CA LEU A 142 6.27 -1.30 17.64
C LEU A 142 5.18 -1.38 16.56
N VAL A 143 4.08 -0.67 16.76
CA VAL A 143 3.00 -0.52 15.78
C VAL A 143 3.02 0.93 15.27
N PHE A 144 2.95 1.09 13.97
CA PHE A 144 3.04 2.41 13.34
C PHE A 144 1.73 2.81 12.72
N THR A 145 1.37 4.07 12.94
CA THR A 145 0.27 4.76 12.27
C THR A 145 0.58 6.26 12.13
N GLU A 146 -0.29 7.02 11.47
CA GLU A 146 -0.12 8.47 11.29
C GLU A 146 -1.29 9.21 11.94
N ALA A 147 -1.14 10.50 12.26
CA ALA A 147 -2.18 11.30 12.90
C ALA A 147 -3.50 11.38 12.09
N ASN A 148 -3.40 11.35 10.75
CA ASN A 148 -4.54 11.34 9.82
C ASN A 148 -5.18 9.95 9.63
N CYS A 149 -4.79 8.97 10.43
CA CYS A 149 -5.22 7.59 10.35
C CYS A 149 -6.17 7.24 11.50
N LEU A 150 -7.28 6.57 11.17
CA LEU A 150 -8.30 6.11 12.12
C LEU A 150 -8.40 4.59 12.05
N PRO A 151 -8.12 3.82 13.11
CA PRO A 151 -8.46 2.41 13.19
C PRO A 151 -9.97 2.21 13.03
N GLU A 152 -10.40 1.24 12.21
CA GLU A 152 -11.82 0.99 11.94
C GLU A 152 -12.51 0.23 13.09
N SER A 153 -11.73 -0.33 14.02
CA SER A 153 -12.20 -1.13 15.17
C SER A 153 -11.33 -0.87 16.40
N ASP A 154 -11.91 -1.06 17.58
CA ASP A 154 -11.20 -1.13 18.86
C ASP A 154 -10.36 -2.40 19.01
N GLN A 155 -10.50 -3.38 18.10
CA GLN A 155 -9.73 -4.63 18.04
C GLN A 155 -8.48 -4.53 17.13
N TRP A 156 -8.13 -3.35 16.64
CA TRP A 156 -7.01 -3.18 15.71
C TRP A 156 -5.70 -3.74 16.25
N LEU A 157 -5.31 -3.33 17.46
CA LEU A 157 -4.06 -3.79 18.07
C LEU A 157 -4.07 -5.30 18.33
N ARG A 158 -5.17 -5.83 18.84
CA ARG A 158 -5.33 -7.26 19.09
C ARG A 158 -5.24 -8.08 17.82
N THR A 159 -5.87 -7.59 16.75
CA THR A 159 -5.86 -8.27 15.46
C THR A 159 -4.49 -8.20 14.79
N MET A 160 -3.75 -7.10 14.94
CA MET A 160 -2.35 -7.02 14.50
C MET A 160 -1.47 -7.97 15.31
N ALA A 161 -1.62 -7.98 16.65
CA ALA A 161 -0.79 -8.74 17.57
C ALA A 161 -0.98 -10.27 17.46
N ARG A 162 -2.13 -10.77 17.00
CA ARG A 162 -2.30 -12.22 16.74
C ARG A 162 -1.27 -12.80 15.76
N ASN A 163 -0.60 -11.94 15.00
CA ASN A 163 0.47 -12.32 14.08
C ASN A 163 1.86 -12.33 14.74
N PHE A 164 2.01 -11.93 16.02
CA PHE A 164 3.27 -11.87 16.75
C PHE A 164 3.69 -13.26 17.23
N THR A 165 4.07 -14.12 16.31
CA THR A 165 4.60 -15.46 16.62
C THR A 165 6.10 -15.37 16.90
N SER A 166 6.70 -16.46 17.40
CA SER A 166 8.13 -16.52 17.73
C SER A 166 9.06 -16.20 16.55
N ARG A 167 8.63 -16.50 15.31
CA ARG A 167 9.41 -16.23 14.09
C ARG A 167 9.09 -14.88 13.46
N THR A 168 7.95 -14.29 13.80
CA THR A 168 7.51 -13.04 13.20
C THR A 168 8.29 -11.86 13.77
N GLN A 169 8.78 -11.00 12.90
CA GLN A 169 9.41 -9.75 13.28
C GLN A 169 8.74 -8.55 12.61
N ILE A 170 7.96 -8.78 11.55
CA ILE A 170 7.26 -7.75 10.77
C ILE A 170 5.83 -8.20 10.51
N VAL A 171 4.87 -7.29 10.70
CA VAL A 171 3.48 -7.46 10.28
C VAL A 171 3.06 -6.31 9.38
N LEU A 172 2.54 -6.62 8.21
CA LEU A 172 2.06 -5.64 7.24
C LEU A 172 0.53 -5.67 7.22
N GLY A 173 -0.08 -4.51 7.46
CA GLY A 173 -1.53 -4.32 7.42
C GLY A 173 -1.99 -3.52 6.20
N TYR A 174 -3.30 -3.40 6.05
CA TYR A 174 -3.94 -2.59 5.02
C TYR A 174 -4.37 -1.24 5.58
N SER A 175 -4.11 -0.18 4.82
CA SER A 175 -4.69 1.15 5.04
C SER A 175 -5.48 1.59 3.82
N GLY A 176 -6.77 1.88 4.01
CA GLY A 176 -7.67 2.34 2.96
C GLY A 176 -8.12 3.77 3.17
N TYR A 177 -8.63 4.44 2.13
CA TYR A 177 -9.24 5.75 2.34
C TYR A 177 -10.64 5.63 2.94
N GLU A 178 -11.02 6.59 3.77
CA GLU A 178 -12.40 6.78 4.19
C GLU A 178 -13.33 7.03 3.00
N ARG A 179 -14.64 6.99 3.23
CA ARG A 179 -15.61 7.31 2.18
C ARG A 179 -15.47 8.77 1.74
N GLY A 180 -15.33 8.99 0.45
CA GLY A 180 -15.26 10.31 -0.13
C GLY A 180 -16.03 10.38 -1.45
N LYS A 181 -16.33 11.61 -1.89
CA LYS A 181 -17.02 11.90 -3.15
C LYS A 181 -16.01 12.35 -4.23
N GLY A 182 -16.43 12.33 -5.46
CA GLY A 182 -15.69 12.87 -6.60
C GLY A 182 -14.78 11.83 -7.30
N TRP A 183 -14.40 12.20 -8.52
CA TRP A 183 -13.59 11.35 -9.40
C TRP A 183 -12.15 11.16 -8.90
N LEU A 184 -11.55 12.24 -8.40
CA LEU A 184 -10.19 12.19 -7.85
C LEU A 184 -10.09 11.16 -6.72
N HIS A 185 -11.03 11.23 -5.77
CA HIS A 185 -11.06 10.31 -4.64
C HIS A 185 -11.31 8.85 -5.07
N LYS A 186 -12.21 8.62 -6.05
CA LYS A 186 -12.44 7.27 -6.61
C LYS A 186 -11.17 6.68 -7.21
N ARG A 187 -10.44 7.50 -7.95
CA ARG A 187 -9.17 7.12 -8.60
C ARG A 187 -8.07 6.86 -7.58
N ALA A 188 -7.91 7.74 -6.59
CA ALA A 188 -6.94 7.57 -5.52
C ALA A 188 -7.22 6.31 -4.69
N SER A 189 -8.49 6.03 -4.37
CA SER A 189 -8.90 4.82 -3.66
C SER A 189 -8.59 3.56 -4.47
N PHE A 190 -8.85 3.55 -5.77
CA PHE A 190 -8.51 2.43 -6.64
C PHE A 190 -6.99 2.21 -6.71
N ASP A 191 -6.22 3.28 -6.90
CA ASP A 191 -4.76 3.19 -6.97
C ASP A 191 -4.14 2.71 -5.64
N ASN A 192 -4.68 3.16 -4.51
CA ASN A 192 -4.28 2.68 -3.18
C ASN A 192 -4.61 1.19 -3.00
N LEU A 193 -5.83 0.77 -3.33
CA LEU A 193 -6.23 -0.64 -3.29
C LEU A 193 -5.30 -1.50 -4.16
N PHE A 194 -5.06 -1.09 -5.41
CA PHE A 194 -4.24 -1.83 -6.34
C PHE A 194 -2.77 -1.92 -5.90
N THR A 195 -2.23 -0.83 -5.35
CA THR A 195 -0.90 -0.79 -4.74
C THR A 195 -0.81 -1.74 -3.55
N SER A 196 -1.84 -1.74 -2.70
CA SER A 196 -1.91 -2.63 -1.53
C SER A 196 -2.05 -4.10 -1.94
N MET A 197 -2.86 -4.40 -2.96
CA MET A 197 -2.93 -5.76 -3.53
C MET A 197 -1.56 -6.24 -4.02
N ARG A 198 -0.75 -5.33 -4.54
CA ARG A 198 0.59 -5.66 -5.04
C ARG A 198 1.54 -5.97 -3.90
N TYR A 199 1.76 -5.06 -2.94
CA TYR A 199 2.77 -5.30 -1.91
C TYR A 199 2.37 -6.37 -0.90
N LEU A 200 1.11 -6.42 -0.48
CA LEU A 200 0.60 -7.48 0.38
C LEU A 200 0.57 -8.84 -0.36
N GLY A 201 0.23 -8.82 -1.64
CA GLY A 201 0.27 -10.01 -2.49
C GLY A 201 1.68 -10.61 -2.61
N TYR A 202 2.70 -9.77 -2.82
CA TYR A 202 4.09 -10.22 -2.80
C TYR A 202 4.52 -10.75 -1.43
N ALA A 203 4.14 -10.08 -0.34
CA ALA A 203 4.43 -10.55 1.00
C ALA A 203 3.79 -11.93 1.27
N LEU A 204 2.53 -12.12 0.87
CA LEU A 204 1.84 -13.42 0.94
C LEU A 204 2.43 -14.48 -0.03
N ALA A 205 3.15 -14.04 -1.05
CA ALA A 205 3.92 -14.92 -1.93
C ALA A 205 5.31 -15.29 -1.37
N GLY A 206 5.63 -14.88 -0.13
CA GLY A 206 6.94 -15.07 0.47
C GLY A 206 8.03 -14.15 -0.10
N LYS A 207 7.65 -13.05 -0.71
CA LYS A 207 8.57 -12.06 -1.32
C LYS A 207 8.22 -10.63 -0.89
N PRO A 208 8.17 -10.33 0.43
CA PRO A 208 7.90 -8.98 0.89
C PRO A 208 8.96 -8.01 0.36
N TYR A 209 8.56 -6.78 0.02
CA TYR A 209 9.50 -5.81 -0.54
C TYR A 209 9.21 -4.36 -0.14
N MET A 210 8.06 -4.08 0.43
CA MET A 210 7.72 -2.78 1.00
C MET A 210 6.59 -2.90 2.02
N GLY A 211 6.43 -1.88 2.83
CA GLY A 211 5.30 -1.66 3.72
C GLY A 211 4.88 -0.20 3.68
N ILE A 212 3.77 0.14 4.30
CA ILE A 212 3.27 1.50 4.44
C ILE A 212 3.12 1.81 5.92
N GLY A 213 3.75 2.88 6.37
CA GLY A 213 3.84 3.30 7.77
C GLY A 213 2.51 3.61 8.45
N ARG A 214 1.42 3.65 7.69
CA ARG A 214 0.05 3.87 8.20
C ARG A 214 -0.53 2.67 8.92
N ASN A 215 -0.06 1.45 8.63
CA ASN A 215 -0.53 0.24 9.27
C ASN A 215 0.51 -0.89 9.13
N MET A 216 1.50 -0.87 9.98
CA MET A 216 2.51 -1.92 10.04
C MET A 216 3.04 -2.06 11.47
N ALA A 217 3.64 -3.21 11.77
CA ALA A 217 4.34 -3.42 13.03
C ALA A 217 5.67 -4.12 12.78
N TYR A 218 6.65 -3.83 13.64
CA TYR A 218 7.89 -4.60 13.66
C TYR A 218 8.55 -4.61 15.03
N ARG A 219 9.45 -5.56 15.24
CA ARG A 219 10.24 -5.66 16.47
C ARG A 219 11.28 -4.54 16.54
N LYS A 220 11.41 -3.93 17.70
CA LYS A 220 12.35 -2.85 18.01
C LYS A 220 13.81 -3.23 17.71
N GLU A 221 14.17 -4.50 17.93
CA GLU A 221 15.48 -5.03 17.63
C GLU A 221 15.89 -4.88 16.17
N LEU A 222 14.94 -5.03 15.21
CA LEU A 222 15.21 -4.83 13.78
C LEU A 222 15.69 -3.41 13.47
N PHE A 223 15.13 -2.41 14.15
CA PHE A 223 15.53 -1.04 13.96
C PHE A 223 16.99 -0.82 14.39
N TYR A 224 17.37 -1.34 15.55
CA TYR A 224 18.74 -1.19 16.05
C TYR A 224 19.74 -2.03 15.26
N ALA A 225 19.40 -3.25 14.88
CA ALA A 225 20.23 -4.14 14.05
C ALA A 225 20.59 -3.49 12.69
N GLN A 226 19.69 -2.68 12.14
CA GLN A 226 19.92 -1.95 10.89
C GLN A 226 20.56 -0.56 11.08
N LYS A 227 20.92 -0.18 12.32
CA LYS A 227 21.39 1.17 12.70
C LYS A 227 20.37 2.25 12.32
N GLY A 228 19.08 1.95 12.52
CA GLY A 228 17.97 2.81 12.19
C GLY A 228 17.87 3.12 10.70
N PHE A 229 17.66 4.38 10.37
CA PHE A 229 17.55 4.87 8.98
C PHE A 229 18.89 5.31 8.37
N SER A 230 20.05 4.96 8.98
CA SER A 230 21.37 5.44 8.57
C SER A 230 21.69 5.25 7.08
N ALA A 231 21.22 4.16 6.48
CA ALA A 231 21.45 3.86 5.06
C ALA A 231 20.78 4.86 4.09
N HIS A 232 19.78 5.60 4.55
CA HIS A 232 18.95 6.48 3.72
C HIS A 232 18.60 7.80 4.41
N LEU A 233 19.51 8.31 5.26
CA LEU A 233 19.34 9.61 5.95
C LEU A 233 19.20 10.80 5.01
N ASN A 234 19.78 10.69 3.82
CA ASN A 234 19.74 11.71 2.78
C ASN A 234 18.41 11.77 2.00
N LEU A 235 17.49 10.83 2.24
CA LEU A 235 16.17 10.83 1.62
C LEU A 235 15.13 11.35 2.61
N GLN A 236 14.17 12.14 2.13
CA GLN A 236 13.06 12.62 2.96
C GLN A 236 12.12 11.49 3.41
N ARG A 237 11.89 10.50 2.54
CA ARG A 237 11.06 9.32 2.78
C ARG A 237 11.89 8.04 2.81
N GLY A 238 11.25 6.89 3.01
CA GLY A 238 11.93 5.60 3.13
C GLY A 238 12.05 5.13 4.58
N ASP A 239 11.24 5.73 5.46
CA ASP A 239 11.07 5.31 6.84
C ASP A 239 10.28 4.01 6.95
N ASP A 240 9.38 3.78 6.01
CA ASP A 240 8.52 2.59 5.92
C ASP A 240 8.98 1.64 4.82
N ASP A 241 8.85 2.04 3.57
CA ASP A 241 9.05 1.20 2.40
C ASP A 241 10.49 0.68 2.27
N LEU A 242 11.51 1.56 2.41
CA LEU A 242 12.92 1.15 2.32
C LEU A 242 13.37 0.36 3.54
N PHE A 243 12.85 0.68 4.72
CA PHE A 243 13.15 -0.08 5.92
C PHE A 243 12.63 -1.52 5.78
N ILE A 244 11.38 -1.69 5.37
CA ILE A 244 10.80 -3.01 5.12
C ILE A 244 11.51 -3.72 3.95
N ASN A 245 11.85 -3.01 2.87
CA ASN A 245 12.59 -3.59 1.76
C ASN A 245 13.94 -4.19 2.18
N LYS A 246 14.58 -3.60 3.18
CA LYS A 246 15.87 -4.06 3.68
C LYS A 246 15.77 -5.21 4.68
N THR A 247 14.69 -5.27 5.47
CA THR A 247 14.57 -6.15 6.65
C THR A 247 13.60 -7.31 6.48
N ALA A 248 12.62 -7.19 5.59
CA ALA A 248 11.58 -8.19 5.43
C ALA A 248 12.08 -9.42 4.65
N THR A 249 11.71 -10.60 5.15
CA THR A 249 11.96 -11.91 4.53
C THR A 249 10.67 -12.73 4.51
N SER A 250 10.67 -13.84 3.78
CA SER A 250 9.55 -14.80 3.77
C SER A 250 9.25 -15.41 5.13
N GLU A 251 10.26 -15.50 6.01
CA GLU A 251 10.16 -16.18 7.29
C GLU A 251 9.72 -15.24 8.41
N ASN A 252 10.21 -13.97 8.38
CA ASN A 252 9.99 -13.02 9.45
C ASN A 252 8.78 -12.09 9.24
N THR A 253 8.10 -12.16 8.06
CA THR A 253 7.05 -11.22 7.69
C THR A 253 5.70 -11.91 7.58
N ARG A 254 4.69 -11.37 8.26
CA ARG A 254 3.29 -11.79 8.14
C ARG A 254 2.42 -10.63 7.61
N VAL A 255 1.26 -10.99 7.08
CA VAL A 255 0.28 -10.04 6.55
C VAL A 255 -1.02 -10.19 7.31
N GLU A 256 -1.56 -9.07 7.78
CA GLU A 256 -2.89 -9.00 8.36
C GLU A 256 -3.88 -8.38 7.37
N THR A 257 -5.00 -9.05 7.15
CA THR A 257 -6.04 -8.65 6.18
C THR A 257 -7.44 -8.61 6.76
N ASP A 258 -7.57 -8.83 8.07
CA ASP A 258 -8.86 -8.81 8.75
C ASP A 258 -9.46 -7.41 8.77
N ALA A 259 -10.78 -7.32 8.69
CA ALA A 259 -11.50 -6.05 8.71
C ALA A 259 -11.24 -5.25 10.01
N ASN A 260 -11.05 -5.94 11.14
CA ASN A 260 -10.76 -5.30 12.42
C ASN A 260 -9.36 -4.67 12.49
N ALA A 261 -8.44 -5.06 11.59
CA ALA A 261 -7.09 -4.50 11.53
C ALA A 261 -6.94 -3.39 10.51
N ILE A 262 -8.01 -2.93 9.90
CA ILE A 262 -7.96 -1.90 8.87
C ILE A 262 -7.83 -0.51 9.52
N VAL A 263 -6.95 0.30 8.90
CA VAL A 263 -6.81 1.71 9.24
C VAL A 263 -7.35 2.56 8.10
N ARG A 264 -8.15 3.57 8.40
CA ARG A 264 -8.71 4.50 7.42
C ARG A 264 -7.95 5.82 7.41
N VAL A 265 -7.65 6.28 6.22
CA VAL A 265 -7.01 7.57 5.98
C VAL A 265 -8.02 8.56 5.43
N GLN A 266 -7.91 9.81 5.78
CA GLN A 266 -8.80 10.85 5.27
C GLN A 266 -8.88 10.84 3.72
N PRO A 267 -10.03 11.22 3.14
CA PRO A 267 -10.19 11.28 1.69
C PRO A 267 -9.21 12.25 1.04
N VAL A 268 -8.77 11.93 -0.16
CA VAL A 268 -7.96 12.85 -0.97
C VAL A 268 -8.83 13.99 -1.49
N PHE A 269 -8.54 15.21 -1.05
CA PHE A 269 -9.26 16.41 -1.47
C PHE A 269 -8.55 17.18 -2.58
N ARG A 270 -7.21 17.17 -2.61
CA ARG A 270 -6.41 17.89 -3.59
C ARG A 270 -5.54 16.95 -4.40
N ALA A 271 -5.58 17.12 -5.72
CA ALA A 271 -4.77 16.31 -6.64
C ALA A 271 -3.25 16.48 -6.40
N LYS A 272 -2.84 17.66 -5.92
CA LYS A 272 -1.44 17.97 -5.62
C LYS A 272 -0.90 17.08 -4.51
N ASP A 273 -1.63 16.91 -3.41
CA ASP A 273 -1.19 16.13 -2.25
C ASP A 273 -1.02 14.65 -2.62
N TRP A 274 -1.99 14.11 -3.34
CA TRP A 274 -1.92 12.75 -3.86
C TRP A 274 -0.74 12.56 -4.84
N TRP A 275 -0.52 13.53 -5.72
CA TRP A 275 0.61 13.54 -6.64
C TRP A 275 1.95 13.53 -5.90
N GLU A 276 2.13 14.41 -4.90
CA GLU A 276 3.38 14.49 -4.11
C GLU A 276 3.64 13.20 -3.33
N GLU A 277 2.61 12.59 -2.77
CA GLU A 277 2.71 11.28 -2.12
C GLU A 277 3.24 10.22 -3.11
N LYS A 278 2.62 10.10 -4.28
CA LYS A 278 3.03 9.10 -5.29
C LYS A 278 4.43 9.31 -5.83
N ILE A 279 4.81 10.55 -6.11
CA ILE A 279 6.17 10.88 -6.55
C ILE A 279 7.19 10.50 -5.47
N SER A 280 6.88 10.72 -4.21
CA SER A 280 7.79 10.38 -3.12
C SER A 280 8.05 8.87 -3.00
N TYR A 281 7.02 8.04 -3.16
CA TYR A 281 7.20 6.57 -3.23
C TYR A 281 7.92 6.13 -4.52
N MET A 282 7.71 6.80 -5.65
CA MET A 282 8.46 6.50 -6.88
C MET A 282 9.95 6.82 -6.74
N ALA A 283 10.29 7.88 -6.00
CA ALA A 283 11.69 8.25 -5.74
C ALA A 283 12.39 7.20 -4.85
N THR A 284 11.73 6.69 -3.81
CA THR A 284 12.29 5.63 -2.96
C THR A 284 12.35 4.29 -3.66
N ALA A 285 11.40 3.98 -4.54
CA ALA A 285 11.35 2.72 -5.28
C ALA A 285 12.61 2.46 -6.14
N HIS A 286 13.37 3.52 -6.49
CA HIS A 286 14.66 3.37 -7.18
C HIS A 286 15.69 2.58 -6.35
N PHE A 287 15.59 2.65 -5.03
CA PHE A 287 16.51 2.01 -4.09
C PHE A 287 16.06 0.60 -3.66
N TYR A 288 14.89 0.12 -4.12
CA TYR A 288 14.41 -1.21 -3.74
C TYR A 288 15.36 -2.29 -4.25
N ARG A 289 15.72 -3.19 -3.35
CA ARG A 289 16.41 -4.43 -3.63
C ARG A 289 15.39 -5.50 -4.04
N GLY A 290 15.85 -6.46 -4.83
CA GLY A 290 15.02 -7.57 -5.28
C GLY A 290 14.34 -7.34 -6.63
N ILE A 291 13.81 -8.42 -7.18
CA ILE A 291 13.21 -8.45 -8.53
C ILE A 291 11.78 -7.87 -8.57
N GLN A 292 11.15 -7.68 -7.39
CA GLN A 292 9.72 -7.32 -7.29
C GLN A 292 9.39 -6.00 -7.98
N ARG A 293 10.31 -5.02 -7.92
CA ARG A 293 10.19 -3.76 -8.66
C ARG A 293 10.11 -3.99 -10.17
N ASN A 294 10.99 -4.84 -10.70
CA ASN A 294 11.05 -5.15 -12.12
C ASN A 294 9.81 -5.95 -12.55
N LEU A 295 9.40 -6.93 -11.75
CA LEU A 295 8.17 -7.70 -11.98
C LEU A 295 6.92 -6.83 -11.97
N SER A 296 6.84 -5.85 -11.05
CA SER A 296 5.75 -4.88 -11.02
C SER A 296 5.77 -3.92 -12.21
N GLY A 297 6.96 -3.52 -12.66
CA GLY A 297 7.12 -2.74 -13.88
C GLY A 297 6.73 -3.52 -15.13
N PHE A 298 7.13 -4.78 -15.21
CA PHE A 298 6.76 -5.70 -16.29
C PHE A 298 5.25 -5.92 -16.35
N GLU A 299 4.59 -6.18 -15.20
CA GLU A 299 3.13 -6.26 -15.12
C GLU A 299 2.45 -4.99 -15.66
N THR A 300 2.90 -3.82 -15.20
CA THR A 300 2.34 -2.54 -15.63
C THR A 300 2.50 -2.30 -17.14
N THR A 301 3.67 -2.67 -17.68
CA THR A 301 3.96 -2.53 -19.12
C THR A 301 3.14 -3.52 -19.95
N THR A 302 3.10 -4.79 -19.56
CA THR A 302 2.32 -5.82 -20.29
C THR A 302 0.82 -5.55 -20.25
N ARG A 303 0.32 -4.92 -19.18
CA ARG A 303 -1.07 -4.47 -19.07
C ARG A 303 -1.40 -3.36 -20.08
N LEU A 304 -0.50 -2.38 -20.23
CA LEU A 304 -0.67 -1.32 -21.23
C LEU A 304 -0.58 -1.88 -22.65
N LEU A 305 0.41 -2.75 -22.91
CA LEU A 305 0.56 -3.41 -24.20
C LEU A 305 -0.63 -4.29 -24.56
N PHE A 306 -1.24 -4.97 -23.58
CA PHE A 306 -2.46 -5.73 -23.80
C PHE A 306 -3.59 -4.83 -24.33
N HIS A 307 -3.78 -3.65 -23.72
CA HIS A 307 -4.82 -2.72 -24.20
C HIS A 307 -4.53 -2.20 -25.61
N ALA A 308 -3.28 -1.90 -25.94
CA ALA A 308 -2.91 -1.50 -27.29
C ALA A 308 -3.10 -2.65 -28.31
N ALA A 309 -2.67 -3.86 -27.97
CA ALA A 309 -2.72 -5.01 -28.86
C ALA A 309 -4.18 -5.45 -29.16
N TRP A 310 -5.04 -5.60 -28.13
CA TRP A 310 -6.42 -6.04 -28.38
C TRP A 310 -7.24 -4.99 -29.14
N ILE A 311 -7.01 -3.69 -28.91
CA ILE A 311 -7.66 -2.62 -29.68
C ILE A 311 -7.21 -2.67 -31.15
N ALA A 312 -5.88 -2.80 -31.38
CA ALA A 312 -5.34 -2.91 -32.74
C ALA A 312 -5.90 -4.15 -33.45
N THR A 313 -5.95 -5.30 -32.79
CA THR A 313 -6.51 -6.54 -33.35
C THR A 313 -8.00 -6.40 -33.67
N LEU A 314 -8.77 -5.78 -32.79
CA LEU A 314 -10.20 -5.51 -33.00
C LEU A 314 -10.42 -4.62 -34.22
N VAL A 315 -9.66 -3.50 -34.28
CA VAL A 315 -9.79 -2.53 -35.40
C VAL A 315 -9.40 -3.17 -36.73
N ILE A 316 -8.28 -3.89 -36.80
CA ILE A 316 -7.83 -4.55 -38.02
C ILE A 316 -8.80 -5.65 -38.44
N GLY A 317 -9.34 -6.43 -37.51
CA GLY A 317 -10.36 -7.44 -37.81
C GLY A 317 -11.64 -6.83 -38.39
N ILE A 318 -12.08 -5.68 -37.87
CA ILE A 318 -13.25 -4.96 -38.42
C ILE A 318 -12.96 -4.37 -39.81
N LEU A 319 -11.82 -3.70 -39.99
CA LEU A 319 -11.45 -3.07 -41.26
C LEU A 319 -11.27 -4.09 -42.39
N ASN A 320 -10.77 -5.27 -42.09
CA ASN A 320 -10.59 -6.36 -43.05
C ASN A 320 -11.83 -7.25 -43.19
N PHE A 321 -12.95 -6.93 -42.53
CA PHE A 321 -14.16 -7.75 -42.46
C PHE A 321 -13.93 -9.16 -41.90
N HIS A 322 -12.82 -9.39 -41.16
CA HIS A 322 -12.53 -10.66 -40.50
C HIS A 322 -13.16 -10.70 -39.09
N TRP A 323 -14.47 -10.91 -39.04
CA TRP A 323 -15.27 -10.88 -37.82
C TRP A 323 -14.81 -11.88 -36.76
N LEU A 324 -14.21 -13.01 -37.20
CA LEU A 324 -13.65 -14.00 -36.28
C LEU A 324 -12.46 -13.45 -35.49
N VAL A 325 -11.55 -12.70 -36.16
CA VAL A 325 -10.41 -12.03 -35.50
C VAL A 325 -10.88 -11.00 -34.48
N ALA A 326 -11.84 -10.16 -34.88
CA ALA A 326 -12.45 -9.17 -34.01
C ALA A 326 -13.15 -9.84 -32.80
N GLY A 327 -13.87 -10.93 -33.05
CA GLY A 327 -14.57 -11.70 -32.01
C GLY A 327 -13.62 -12.33 -30.99
N ILE A 328 -12.50 -12.92 -31.44
CA ILE A 328 -11.48 -13.49 -30.57
C ILE A 328 -10.84 -12.40 -29.70
N ALA A 329 -10.46 -11.26 -30.28
CA ALA A 329 -9.89 -10.15 -29.54
C ALA A 329 -10.84 -9.61 -28.46
N PHE A 330 -12.13 -9.45 -28.82
CA PHE A 330 -13.16 -9.02 -27.87
C PHE A 330 -13.38 -10.06 -26.76
N LEU A 331 -13.42 -11.35 -27.10
CA LEU A 331 -13.56 -12.43 -26.12
C LEU A 331 -12.41 -12.45 -25.11
N MET A 332 -11.17 -12.31 -25.58
CA MET A 332 -10.00 -12.25 -24.69
C MET A 332 -10.06 -11.04 -23.76
N PHE A 333 -10.48 -9.88 -24.26
CA PHE A 333 -10.72 -8.71 -23.42
C PHE A 333 -11.82 -8.97 -22.39
N ALA A 334 -12.96 -9.52 -22.79
CA ALA A 334 -14.08 -9.79 -21.90
C ALA A 334 -13.74 -10.81 -20.81
N LEU A 335 -13.02 -11.89 -21.15
CA LEU A 335 -12.55 -12.88 -20.19
C LEU A 335 -11.57 -12.26 -19.18
N ARG A 336 -10.58 -11.49 -19.66
CA ARG A 336 -9.64 -10.78 -18.78
C ARG A 336 -10.36 -9.81 -17.86
N TYR A 337 -11.25 -9.00 -18.41
CA TYR A 337 -12.04 -8.04 -17.64
C TYR A 337 -12.88 -8.72 -16.56
N THR A 338 -13.58 -9.79 -16.89
CA THR A 338 -14.42 -10.53 -15.95
C THR A 338 -13.59 -11.08 -14.79
N MET A 339 -12.48 -11.75 -15.10
CA MET A 339 -11.59 -12.28 -14.08
C MET A 339 -11.02 -11.16 -13.19
N GLN A 340 -10.55 -10.08 -13.79
CA GLN A 340 -10.03 -8.91 -13.09
C GLN A 340 -11.09 -8.29 -12.17
N ALA A 341 -12.30 -8.09 -12.67
CA ALA A 341 -13.41 -7.55 -11.91
C ALA A 341 -13.77 -8.44 -10.71
N LEU A 342 -13.78 -9.75 -10.88
CA LEU A 342 -14.04 -10.70 -9.81
C LEU A 342 -12.95 -10.65 -8.74
N ILE A 343 -11.68 -10.72 -9.11
CA ILE A 343 -10.55 -10.72 -8.16
C ILE A 343 -10.46 -9.40 -7.40
N ILE A 344 -10.49 -8.27 -8.09
CA ILE A 344 -10.39 -6.95 -7.47
C ILE A 344 -11.56 -6.71 -6.51
N ASN A 345 -12.79 -7.00 -6.92
CA ASN A 345 -13.95 -6.74 -6.07
C ASN A 345 -14.07 -7.72 -4.88
N LYS A 346 -13.60 -8.97 -5.01
CA LYS A 346 -13.48 -9.90 -3.87
C LYS A 346 -12.43 -9.40 -2.89
N THR A 347 -11.25 -9.04 -3.38
CA THR A 347 -10.18 -8.49 -2.54
C THR A 347 -10.59 -7.17 -1.88
N ALA A 348 -11.24 -6.27 -2.61
CA ALA A 348 -11.81 -5.04 -2.06
C ALA A 348 -12.79 -5.33 -0.90
N LYS A 349 -13.64 -6.36 -1.06
CA LYS A 349 -14.54 -6.80 0.02
C LYS A 349 -13.78 -7.32 1.23
N ASP A 350 -12.78 -8.16 1.02
CA ASP A 350 -11.98 -8.73 2.12
C ASP A 350 -11.17 -7.68 2.87
N LEU A 351 -10.76 -6.60 2.20
CA LEU A 351 -10.10 -5.44 2.78
C LEU A 351 -11.07 -4.35 3.26
N GLY A 352 -12.33 -4.69 3.49
CA GLY A 352 -13.33 -3.75 4.04
C GLY A 352 -13.68 -2.58 3.13
N GLU A 353 -13.27 -2.60 1.84
CA GLU A 353 -13.64 -1.56 0.90
C GLU A 353 -15.12 -1.64 0.56
N LYS A 354 -15.85 -0.55 0.83
CA LYS A 354 -17.31 -0.46 0.57
C LYS A 354 -17.62 -0.20 -0.90
N ARG A 355 -16.62 0.26 -1.66
CA ARG A 355 -16.75 0.59 -3.09
C ARG A 355 -16.53 -0.64 -3.95
N ARG A 356 -17.28 -0.72 -5.08
CA ARG A 356 -17.11 -1.75 -6.10
C ARG A 356 -16.67 -1.12 -7.40
N TYR A 357 -15.83 -1.82 -8.16
CA TYR A 357 -15.14 -1.28 -9.33
C TYR A 357 -15.58 -1.95 -10.65
N PHE A 358 -16.86 -2.34 -10.79
CA PHE A 358 -17.30 -2.98 -12.02
C PHE A 358 -17.26 -2.01 -13.23
N PHE A 359 -17.95 -0.88 -13.17
CA PHE A 359 -18.06 0.03 -14.32
C PHE A 359 -16.84 0.95 -14.49
N THR A 360 -16.12 1.25 -13.41
CA THR A 360 -14.95 2.14 -13.47
C THR A 360 -13.65 1.41 -13.77
N LEU A 361 -13.65 0.09 -13.65
CA LEU A 361 -12.45 -0.73 -13.81
C LEU A 361 -11.81 -0.61 -15.20
N PRO A 362 -12.52 -0.68 -16.34
CA PRO A 362 -11.91 -0.54 -17.66
C PRO A 362 -11.14 0.77 -17.81
N VAL A 363 -11.70 1.86 -17.26
CA VAL A 363 -11.06 3.18 -17.28
C VAL A 363 -9.84 3.22 -16.38
N PHE A 364 -9.94 2.73 -15.14
CA PHE A 364 -8.83 2.74 -14.19
C PHE A 364 -7.70 1.79 -14.59
N ASP A 365 -8.03 0.69 -15.25
CA ASP A 365 -7.06 -0.29 -15.74
C ASP A 365 -6.13 0.29 -16.83
N ILE A 366 -6.62 1.24 -17.61
CA ILE A 366 -5.83 2.00 -18.59
C ILE A 366 -5.14 3.21 -17.92
N LEU A 367 -5.87 3.98 -17.11
CA LEU A 367 -5.34 5.21 -16.53
C LEU A 367 -4.22 4.98 -15.53
N GLN A 368 -4.27 3.91 -14.75
CA GLN A 368 -3.30 3.63 -13.69
C GLN A 368 -1.88 3.36 -14.25
N PRO A 369 -1.66 2.51 -15.28
CA PRO A 369 -0.33 2.34 -15.87
C PRO A 369 0.16 3.59 -16.60
N MET A 370 -0.70 4.32 -17.30
CA MET A 370 -0.34 5.60 -17.95
C MET A 370 0.13 6.61 -16.91
N GLN A 371 -0.54 6.70 -15.78
CA GLN A 371 -0.18 7.59 -14.70
C GLN A 371 1.12 7.16 -14.00
N SER A 372 1.33 5.87 -13.80
CA SER A 372 2.58 5.34 -13.27
C SER A 372 3.76 5.67 -14.18
N LEU A 373 3.57 5.59 -15.50
CA LEU A 373 4.57 6.02 -16.48
C LEU A 373 4.84 7.52 -16.39
N ARG A 374 3.79 8.35 -16.32
CA ARG A 374 3.92 9.80 -16.16
C ARG A 374 4.70 10.18 -14.90
N TRP A 375 4.41 9.54 -13.75
CA TRP A 375 5.16 9.77 -12.51
C TRP A 375 6.62 9.36 -12.64
N LYS A 376 6.89 8.20 -13.26
CA LYS A 376 8.25 7.72 -13.50
C LYS A 376 9.06 8.71 -14.38
N LEU A 377 8.49 9.17 -15.48
CA LEU A 377 9.10 10.17 -16.34
C LEU A 377 9.35 11.48 -15.57
N TYR A 378 8.35 11.96 -14.84
CA TYR A 378 8.51 13.17 -14.03
C TYR A 378 9.64 13.05 -13.01
N CYS A 379 9.77 11.91 -12.32
CA CYS A 379 10.87 11.66 -11.39
C CYS A 379 12.25 11.64 -12.08
N GLN A 380 12.34 11.18 -13.32
CA GLN A 380 13.61 11.17 -14.07
C GLN A 380 14.08 12.58 -14.48
N PHE A 381 13.13 13.48 -14.80
CA PHE A 381 13.44 14.86 -15.20
C PHE A 381 13.55 15.83 -14.03
N ARG A 382 13.07 15.46 -12.85
CA ARG A 382 13.19 16.28 -11.65
C ARG A 382 14.61 16.18 -11.09
N LYS A 383 15.21 17.36 -10.76
CA LYS A 383 16.56 17.40 -10.19
C LYS A 383 16.61 16.59 -8.88
N ARG A 384 17.67 15.81 -8.70
CA ARG A 384 17.91 14.98 -7.50
C ARG A 384 17.80 15.77 -6.19
N ASN A 385 18.13 17.06 -6.21
CA ASN A 385 18.04 17.96 -5.05
C ASN A 385 16.63 18.27 -4.58
N ASP A 386 15.59 18.12 -5.43
CA ASP A 386 14.21 18.39 -5.05
C ASP A 386 13.61 17.31 -4.13
N PHE A 387 14.21 16.11 -4.11
CA PHE A 387 13.85 15.02 -3.19
C PHE A 387 14.68 15.04 -1.89
N LEU A 388 15.72 15.89 -1.86
CA LEU A 388 16.65 16.04 -0.74
C LEU A 388 16.35 17.29 0.10
N ARG A 389 15.54 18.22 -0.43
CA ARG A 389 15.24 19.51 0.21
C ARG A 389 13.74 19.78 0.17
N ARG A 390 13.02 19.33 1.19
CA ARG A 390 11.78 19.98 1.68
C ARG A 390 11.47 19.48 3.08
#